data_c638444a38c3f43eb7a57e7ec59ac99f
#
_entry.id   c638444a38c3f43eb7a57e7ec59ac99f
#
_cell.length_a   1.000
_cell.length_b   1.000
_cell.length_c   1.000
_cell.angle_alpha   90.00
_cell.angle_beta   90.00
_cell.angle_gamma   90.00
#
_symmetry.space_group_name_H-M   'P 1'
#
loop_
_entity.id
_entity.type
_entity.pdbx_description
1 polymer ?
#
loop_
_entity_poly.entity_id
_entity_poly.type
_entity_poly.pdbx_seq_one_letter_code
_entity_poly.pdbx_strand_id
1 'polypeptide(L)'
;MSEDGAMPETATPVHEPRTFDHEEFDAARLVEAKAGRTVTVCIPARNEAATIGPIVQSIVATLTADGGGSPLVDEVVVVDDGSSDGTGDIAIRAGARVIGGQTSGGGKGQAMGVALRETDSDLLAFIDGDVTNFGPHFVTGLLGPLLTDGGTTLVKGFYDRPLNGTDDGGGRVTELMARPVIDVLFPSLAVIRQPLAGETAGPRWVFEKFTLADGYAVELALLIDVASHLGVETIAQVDLGVRVHRNRPLSELRPQATDILAAALARSPFVDRG
;
A
#
# COMPACT_ATOMS: atom_id res chain seq x y z
N MET A 1 -32.10 16.14 -49.07
CA MET A 1 -31.62 16.80 -47.86
C MET A 1 -31.98 15.85 -46.71
N SER A 2 -31.05 15.04 -46.31
CA SER A 2 -31.12 14.13 -45.16
C SER A 2 -30.12 14.63 -44.12
N GLU A 3 -30.65 15.21 -43.03
CA GLU A 3 -29.83 15.62 -41.89
C GLU A 3 -29.43 14.37 -41.10
N ASP A 4 -28.14 14.09 -41.18
CA ASP A 4 -27.46 13.11 -40.32
C ASP A 4 -27.38 13.70 -38.90
N GLY A 5 -28.31 13.29 -38.04
CA GLY A 5 -28.30 13.58 -36.63
C GLY A 5 -27.27 12.67 -35.93
N ALA A 6 -26.01 13.15 -35.84
CA ALA A 6 -25.04 12.53 -34.96
C ALA A 6 -25.53 12.65 -33.50
N MET A 7 -25.91 11.54 -32.89
CA MET A 7 -26.16 11.47 -31.44
C MET A 7 -24.87 11.84 -30.70
N PRO A 8 -24.93 12.73 -29.69
CA PRO A 8 -23.75 12.98 -28.87
C PRO A 8 -23.39 11.70 -28.12
N GLU A 9 -22.18 11.25 -28.31
CA GLU A 9 -21.52 10.21 -27.53
C GLU A 9 -21.50 10.68 -26.07
N THR A 10 -22.42 10.15 -25.27
CA THR A 10 -22.43 10.42 -23.82
C THR A 10 -21.17 9.79 -23.25
N ALA A 11 -20.13 10.59 -23.08
CA ALA A 11 -18.94 10.19 -22.34
C ALA A 11 -19.40 9.69 -20.96
N THR A 12 -19.18 8.40 -20.69
CA THR A 12 -19.41 7.82 -19.38
C THR A 12 -18.56 8.63 -18.38
N PRO A 13 -19.13 9.15 -17.28
CA PRO A 13 -18.36 9.92 -16.32
C PRO A 13 -17.18 9.06 -15.85
N VAL A 14 -15.97 9.53 -16.08
CA VAL A 14 -14.76 8.89 -15.54
C VAL A 14 -14.80 9.16 -14.05
N HIS A 15 -15.16 8.16 -13.27
CA HIS A 15 -15.08 8.24 -11.82
C HIS A 15 -13.60 8.20 -11.44
N GLU A 16 -13.09 9.32 -10.91
CA GLU A 16 -11.70 9.43 -10.47
C GLU A 16 -11.56 9.02 -9.00
N PRO A 17 -10.41 8.42 -8.62
CA PRO A 17 -10.08 8.18 -7.23
C PRO A 17 -9.98 9.51 -6.48
N ARG A 18 -10.48 9.53 -5.25
CA ARG A 18 -10.33 10.71 -4.38
C ARG A 18 -8.87 10.82 -3.92
N THR A 19 -8.39 12.05 -3.86
CA THR A 19 -7.03 12.35 -3.41
C THR A 19 -7.09 13.25 -2.19
N PHE A 20 -6.35 12.89 -1.16
CA PHE A 20 -6.26 13.57 0.12
C PHE A 20 -4.82 13.94 0.44
N ASP A 21 -4.64 14.88 1.37
CA ASP A 21 -3.37 15.16 2.01
C ASP A 21 -3.37 14.53 3.43
N HIS A 22 -2.23 13.97 3.86
CA HIS A 22 -2.12 13.41 5.21
C HIS A 22 -2.42 14.41 6.31
N GLU A 23 -2.18 15.71 6.08
CA GLU A 23 -2.44 16.79 7.01
C GLU A 23 -3.94 16.99 7.32
N GLU A 24 -4.84 16.43 6.47
CA GLU A 24 -6.28 16.46 6.72
C GLU A 24 -6.71 15.52 7.86
N PHE A 25 -5.83 14.60 8.30
CA PHE A 25 -6.17 13.51 9.20
C PHE A 25 -5.46 13.60 10.55
N ASP A 26 -6.18 14.08 11.54
CA ASP A 26 -5.73 14.12 12.94
C ASP A 26 -6.03 12.80 13.67
N ALA A 27 -5.04 12.27 14.41
CA ALA A 27 -5.17 10.97 15.09
C ALA A 27 -6.33 10.92 16.09
N ALA A 28 -6.58 11.98 16.84
CA ALA A 28 -7.65 12.00 17.84
C ALA A 28 -9.03 11.93 17.20
N ARG A 29 -9.23 12.63 16.08
CA ARG A 29 -10.47 12.56 15.28
C ARG A 29 -10.65 11.18 14.65
N LEU A 30 -9.57 10.55 14.21
CA LEU A 30 -9.63 9.21 13.64
C LEU A 30 -9.97 8.15 14.69
N VAL A 31 -9.55 8.31 15.94
CA VAL A 31 -9.97 7.44 17.06
C VAL A 31 -11.48 7.48 17.24
N GLU A 32 -12.09 8.67 17.18
CA GLU A 32 -13.56 8.81 17.24
C GLU A 32 -14.25 8.17 16.02
N ALA A 33 -13.73 8.44 14.81
CA ALA A 33 -14.26 7.90 13.55
C ALA A 33 -14.07 6.38 13.42
N LYS A 34 -13.10 5.79 14.14
CA LYS A 34 -12.86 4.35 14.21
C LYS A 34 -14.08 3.57 14.70
N ALA A 35 -14.88 4.16 15.61
CA ALA A 35 -16.19 3.65 16.04
C ALA A 35 -16.15 2.18 16.47
N GLY A 36 -15.13 1.76 17.20
CA GLY A 36 -14.95 0.40 17.72
C GLY A 36 -14.36 -0.61 16.72
N ARG A 37 -14.09 -0.21 15.47
CA ARG A 37 -13.33 -1.07 14.53
C ARG A 37 -11.91 -1.29 15.03
N THR A 38 -11.36 -2.45 14.76
CA THR A 38 -9.97 -2.79 15.11
C THR A 38 -9.03 -2.53 13.94
N VAL A 39 -7.81 -2.08 14.24
CA VAL A 39 -6.78 -1.72 13.26
C VAL A 39 -5.47 -2.42 13.58
N THR A 40 -4.92 -3.14 12.61
CA THR A 40 -3.55 -3.65 12.66
C THR A 40 -2.68 -2.94 11.64
N VAL A 41 -1.51 -2.46 12.07
CA VAL A 41 -0.42 -2.04 11.17
C VAL A 41 0.50 -3.22 10.95
N CYS A 42 0.67 -3.62 9.69
CA CYS A 42 1.50 -4.73 9.26
C CYS A 42 2.74 -4.22 8.53
N ILE A 43 3.92 -4.68 8.93
CA ILE A 43 5.21 -4.28 8.34
C ILE A 43 5.93 -5.52 7.82
N PRO A 44 5.82 -5.85 6.52
CA PRO A 44 6.69 -6.83 5.90
C PRO A 44 8.15 -6.35 5.97
N ALA A 45 9.05 -7.16 6.51
CA ALA A 45 10.44 -6.76 6.71
C ALA A 45 11.41 -7.88 6.33
N ARG A 46 12.51 -7.50 5.66
CA ARG A 46 13.63 -8.39 5.39
C ARG A 46 14.94 -7.61 5.39
N ASN A 47 15.78 -7.85 6.40
CA ASN A 47 17.04 -7.15 6.60
C ASN A 47 16.86 -5.62 6.71
N GLU A 48 15.95 -5.20 7.59
CA GLU A 48 15.62 -3.79 7.85
C GLU A 48 15.99 -3.37 9.30
N ALA A 49 17.06 -3.95 9.88
CA ALA A 49 17.51 -3.66 11.24
C ALA A 49 17.78 -2.18 11.50
N ALA A 50 18.15 -1.41 10.47
CA ALA A 50 18.44 0.02 10.60
C ALA A 50 17.19 0.89 10.77
N THR A 51 16.04 0.46 10.26
CA THR A 51 14.82 1.28 10.12
C THR A 51 13.65 0.76 10.92
N ILE A 52 13.54 -0.56 11.12
CA ILE A 52 12.37 -1.19 11.73
C ILE A 52 12.10 -0.70 13.16
N GLY A 53 13.15 -0.51 13.97
CA GLY A 53 13.02 -0.04 15.36
C GLY A 53 12.35 1.33 15.46
N PRO A 54 12.92 2.38 14.83
CA PRO A 54 12.30 3.71 14.78
C PRO A 54 10.87 3.72 14.24
N ILE A 55 10.55 2.94 13.19
CA ILE A 55 9.20 2.85 12.63
C ILE A 55 8.22 2.30 13.66
N VAL A 56 8.51 1.15 14.24
CA VAL A 56 7.66 0.52 15.26
C VAL A 56 7.50 1.42 16.48
N GLN A 57 8.59 1.97 17.02
CA GLN A 57 8.54 2.88 18.16
C GLN A 57 7.67 4.12 17.90
N SER A 58 7.77 4.70 16.71
CA SER A 58 6.94 5.85 16.32
C SER A 58 5.45 5.51 16.35
N ILE A 59 5.04 4.35 15.84
CA ILE A 59 3.64 3.90 15.85
C ILE A 59 3.18 3.58 17.28
N VAL A 60 3.94 2.79 18.01
CA VAL A 60 3.60 2.34 19.38
C VAL A 60 3.46 3.55 20.32
N ALA A 61 4.41 4.46 20.30
CA ALA A 61 4.41 5.61 21.23
C ALA A 61 3.29 6.63 20.95
N THR A 62 2.74 6.67 19.73
CA THR A 62 1.82 7.75 19.36
C THR A 62 0.41 7.28 18.98
N LEU A 63 0.26 6.04 18.50
CA LEU A 63 -0.99 5.57 17.91
C LEU A 63 -1.60 4.36 18.63
N THR A 64 -0.86 3.72 19.56
CA THR A 64 -1.38 2.60 20.36
C THR A 64 -1.75 3.03 21.79
N ALA A 65 -2.35 2.14 22.55
CA ALA A 65 -2.69 2.36 23.97
C ALA A 65 -1.45 2.64 24.84
N ASP A 66 -0.27 2.15 24.47
CA ASP A 66 0.99 2.37 25.19
C ASP A 66 1.42 3.85 25.15
N GLY A 67 0.91 4.63 24.19
CA GLY A 67 1.05 6.08 24.12
C GLY A 67 0.19 6.87 25.11
N GLY A 68 -0.64 6.20 25.93
CA GLY A 68 -1.40 6.81 27.03
C GLY A 68 -2.76 7.39 26.65
N GLY A 69 -3.27 7.14 25.44
CA GLY A 69 -4.59 7.55 24.96
C GLY A 69 -5.47 6.39 24.47
N SER A 70 -6.63 6.73 23.92
CA SER A 70 -7.42 5.74 23.17
C SER A 70 -6.67 5.36 21.89
N PRO A 71 -6.49 4.08 21.59
CA PRO A 71 -5.65 3.66 20.47
C PRO A 71 -6.35 3.87 19.12
N LEU A 72 -5.64 4.46 18.17
CA LEU A 72 -5.99 4.38 16.76
C LEU A 72 -5.58 3.01 16.18
N VAL A 73 -4.41 2.52 16.56
CA VAL A 73 -3.85 1.24 16.17
C VAL A 73 -3.94 0.28 17.36
N ASP A 74 -4.57 -0.86 17.18
CA ASP A 74 -4.72 -1.88 18.23
C ASP A 74 -3.52 -2.81 18.30
N GLU A 75 -2.87 -3.07 17.15
CA GLU A 75 -1.74 -3.97 17.05
C GLU A 75 -0.74 -3.53 15.98
N VAL A 76 0.55 -3.69 16.28
CA VAL A 76 1.65 -3.56 15.32
C VAL A 76 2.29 -4.93 15.10
N VAL A 77 2.24 -5.41 13.87
CA VAL A 77 2.79 -6.71 13.47
C VAL A 77 3.93 -6.52 12.49
N VAL A 78 5.08 -7.12 12.78
CA VAL A 78 6.19 -7.22 11.82
C VAL A 78 6.25 -8.67 11.32
N VAL A 79 6.14 -8.84 10.00
CA VAL A 79 6.35 -10.14 9.37
C VAL A 79 7.79 -10.19 8.87
N ASP A 80 8.63 -10.93 9.59
CA ASP A 80 10.05 -11.10 9.27
C ASP A 80 10.24 -12.21 8.23
N ASP A 81 10.53 -11.86 6.98
CA ASP A 81 10.76 -12.78 5.85
C ASP A 81 12.19 -13.35 5.84
N GLY A 82 12.62 -13.89 6.99
CA GLY A 82 13.90 -14.57 7.14
C GLY A 82 15.10 -13.63 7.17
N SER A 83 15.03 -12.55 7.96
CA SER A 83 16.16 -11.63 8.18
C SER A 83 17.32 -12.30 8.89
N SER A 84 18.54 -11.89 8.55
CA SER A 84 19.78 -12.35 9.16
C SER A 84 20.51 -11.27 9.98
N ASP A 85 19.96 -10.05 10.04
CA ASP A 85 20.57 -8.87 10.63
C ASP A 85 20.02 -8.47 12.01
N GLY A 86 19.09 -9.27 12.56
CA GLY A 86 18.44 -9.00 13.84
C GLY A 86 17.18 -8.13 13.75
N THR A 87 16.63 -7.93 12.56
CA THR A 87 15.39 -7.17 12.33
C THR A 87 14.26 -7.59 13.27
N GLY A 88 13.96 -8.89 13.40
CA GLY A 88 12.89 -9.40 14.25
C GLY A 88 13.10 -9.06 15.73
N ASP A 89 14.31 -9.25 16.26
CA ASP A 89 14.63 -8.92 17.66
C ASP A 89 14.51 -7.41 17.94
N ILE A 90 14.88 -6.58 16.97
CA ILE A 90 14.75 -5.12 17.08
C ILE A 90 13.27 -4.74 17.10
N ALA A 91 12.44 -5.34 16.25
CA ALA A 91 11.01 -5.08 16.19
C ALA A 91 10.30 -5.47 17.49
N ILE A 92 10.64 -6.63 18.08
CA ILE A 92 10.11 -7.07 19.40
C ILE A 92 10.44 -6.03 20.48
N ARG A 93 11.71 -5.60 20.56
CA ARG A 93 12.13 -4.61 21.57
C ARG A 93 11.47 -3.25 21.36
N ALA A 94 11.05 -2.95 20.16
CA ALA A 94 10.33 -1.73 19.83
C ALA A 94 8.82 -1.78 20.13
N GLY A 95 8.28 -2.97 20.48
CA GLY A 95 6.89 -3.17 20.88
C GLY A 95 5.99 -3.83 19.83
N ALA A 96 6.54 -4.34 18.73
CA ALA A 96 5.76 -5.09 17.75
C ALA A 96 5.61 -6.58 18.14
N ARG A 97 4.48 -7.19 17.75
CA ARG A 97 4.41 -8.64 17.64
C ARG A 97 5.12 -9.07 16.35
N VAL A 98 6.09 -9.96 16.47
CA VAL A 98 6.84 -10.46 15.32
C VAL A 98 6.32 -11.85 14.94
N ILE A 99 6.00 -12.01 13.68
CA ILE A 99 5.68 -13.29 13.08
C ILE A 99 6.91 -13.70 12.27
N GLY A 100 7.58 -14.76 12.71
CA GLY A 100 8.73 -15.31 12.00
C GLY A 100 8.30 -15.94 10.70
N GLY A 101 8.90 -15.50 9.59
CA GLY A 101 8.63 -16.06 8.30
C GLY A 101 9.12 -17.49 8.20
N GLN A 102 8.23 -18.45 8.19
CA GLN A 102 8.51 -19.80 7.64
C GLN A 102 8.65 -19.74 6.11
N THR A 103 8.50 -18.57 5.55
CA THR A 103 8.56 -18.27 4.13
C THR A 103 9.89 -17.62 3.79
N SER A 104 10.98 -18.37 3.96
CA SER A 104 12.26 -17.90 3.42
C SER A 104 12.13 -17.69 1.91
N GLY A 105 11.96 -16.45 1.50
CA GLY A 105 12.00 -16.03 0.09
C GLY A 105 10.69 -15.79 -0.63
N GLY A 106 9.56 -15.72 0.06
CA GLY A 106 8.24 -15.47 -0.56
C GLY A 106 7.98 -14.02 -0.94
N GLY A 107 8.74 -13.09 -0.37
CA GLY A 107 8.63 -11.67 -0.64
C GLY A 107 7.39 -11.02 -0.02
N LYS A 108 7.15 -9.76 -0.41
CA LYS A 108 6.16 -8.90 0.21
C LYS A 108 4.72 -9.46 0.19
N GLY A 109 4.28 -9.97 -0.94
CA GLY A 109 2.91 -10.50 -1.05
C GLY A 109 2.64 -11.68 -0.12
N GLN A 110 3.61 -12.60 0.01
CA GLN A 110 3.48 -13.71 0.98
C GLN A 110 3.50 -13.20 2.41
N ALA A 111 4.34 -12.23 2.74
CA ALA A 111 4.35 -11.62 4.07
C ALA A 111 3.01 -10.91 4.39
N MET A 112 2.40 -10.23 3.42
CA MET A 112 1.04 -9.68 3.56
C MET A 112 0.01 -10.78 3.81
N GLY A 113 0.09 -11.90 3.08
CA GLY A 113 -0.77 -13.05 3.30
C GLY A 113 -0.58 -13.71 4.68
N VAL A 114 0.64 -13.73 5.22
CA VAL A 114 0.91 -14.17 6.60
C VAL A 114 0.25 -13.22 7.60
N ALA A 115 0.46 -11.91 7.46
CA ALA A 115 -0.18 -10.92 8.31
C ALA A 115 -1.70 -11.07 8.32
N LEU A 116 -2.32 -11.27 7.15
CA LEU A 116 -3.76 -11.46 7.02
C LEU A 116 -4.25 -12.71 7.78
N ARG A 117 -3.52 -13.82 7.75
CA ARG A 117 -3.90 -15.06 8.48
C ARG A 117 -3.69 -14.98 9.99
N GLU A 118 -2.72 -14.22 10.42
CA GLU A 118 -2.27 -14.15 11.81
C GLU A 118 -2.87 -12.98 12.61
N THR A 119 -3.76 -12.20 11.99
CA THR A 119 -4.46 -11.06 12.62
C THR A 119 -5.95 -11.16 12.37
N ASP A 120 -6.78 -10.51 13.20
CA ASP A 120 -8.25 -10.53 13.09
C ASP A 120 -8.87 -9.12 13.00
N SER A 121 -8.07 -8.07 12.82
CA SER A 121 -8.55 -6.70 12.80
C SER A 121 -9.43 -6.41 11.58
N ASP A 122 -10.38 -5.49 11.75
CA ASP A 122 -11.31 -5.03 10.71
C ASP A 122 -10.60 -4.28 9.58
N LEU A 123 -9.57 -3.51 9.93
CA LEU A 123 -8.75 -2.73 9.01
C LEU A 123 -7.28 -3.13 9.10
N LEU A 124 -6.63 -3.20 7.96
CA LEU A 124 -5.20 -3.47 7.82
C LEU A 124 -4.52 -2.30 7.12
N ALA A 125 -3.40 -1.84 7.67
CA ALA A 125 -2.50 -0.90 7.02
C ALA A 125 -1.13 -1.54 6.83
N PHE A 126 -0.65 -1.60 5.61
CA PHE A 126 0.67 -2.11 5.27
C PHE A 126 1.64 -0.95 5.09
N ILE A 127 2.79 -1.01 5.75
CA ILE A 127 3.86 -0.02 5.73
C ILE A 127 5.16 -0.70 5.33
N ASP A 128 5.94 -0.06 4.46
CA ASP A 128 7.28 -0.56 4.13
C ASP A 128 8.25 -0.40 5.31
N GLY A 129 9.09 -1.40 5.53
CA GLY A 129 10.05 -1.44 6.65
C GLY A 129 11.35 -0.63 6.41
N ASP A 130 11.57 -0.05 5.21
CA ASP A 130 12.81 0.61 4.80
C ASP A 130 12.74 2.16 4.80
N VAL A 131 11.67 2.74 5.36
CA VAL A 131 11.46 4.20 5.42
C VAL A 131 12.32 4.82 6.50
N THR A 132 13.23 5.73 6.14
CA THR A 132 14.18 6.33 7.09
C THR A 132 13.65 7.59 7.78
N ASN A 133 12.69 8.28 7.17
CA ASN A 133 12.04 9.47 7.71
C ASN A 133 10.57 9.22 8.09
N PHE A 134 10.27 8.01 8.55
CA PHE A 134 8.93 7.61 8.94
C PHE A 134 8.36 8.50 10.06
N GLY A 135 7.08 8.83 9.94
CA GLY A 135 6.29 9.51 10.98
C GLY A 135 4.88 8.93 11.10
N PRO A 136 4.15 9.19 12.19
CA PRO A 136 2.81 8.67 12.41
C PRO A 136 1.81 9.02 11.29
N HIS A 137 2.07 10.10 10.55
CA HIS A 137 1.25 10.55 9.43
C HIS A 137 1.15 9.54 8.28
N PHE A 138 2.11 8.64 8.14
CA PHE A 138 1.99 7.52 7.19
C PHE A 138 0.80 6.62 7.53
N VAL A 139 0.58 6.36 8.82
CA VAL A 139 -0.53 5.54 9.29
C VAL A 139 -1.84 6.33 9.31
N THR A 140 -1.85 7.54 9.89
CA THR A 140 -3.07 8.36 9.95
C THR A 140 -3.57 8.74 8.56
N GLY A 141 -2.67 9.06 7.63
CA GLY A 141 -3.01 9.32 6.24
C GLY A 141 -3.69 8.15 5.56
N LEU A 142 -3.14 6.94 5.71
CA LEU A 142 -3.74 5.73 5.11
C LEU A 142 -5.09 5.36 5.75
N LEU A 143 -5.25 5.53 7.05
CA LEU A 143 -6.50 5.21 7.75
C LEU A 143 -7.57 6.29 7.57
N GLY A 144 -7.16 7.54 7.32
CA GLY A 144 -8.06 8.67 7.20
C GLY A 144 -9.23 8.45 6.25
N PRO A 145 -9.02 8.19 4.97
CA PRO A 145 -10.10 7.95 4.02
C PRO A 145 -10.98 6.75 4.39
N LEU A 146 -10.41 5.67 4.94
CA LEU A 146 -11.16 4.49 5.36
C LEU A 146 -12.11 4.76 6.53
N LEU A 147 -11.73 5.68 7.41
CA LEU A 147 -12.48 5.98 8.62
C LEU A 147 -13.50 7.11 8.42
N THR A 148 -13.22 8.03 7.50
CA THR A 148 -14.04 9.25 7.32
C THR A 148 -14.88 9.24 6.06
N ASP A 149 -14.55 8.39 5.09
CA ASP A 149 -15.21 8.32 3.80
C ASP A 149 -15.82 6.95 3.54
N GLY A 150 -17.14 6.87 3.56
CA GLY A 150 -17.88 5.61 3.50
C GLY A 150 -17.80 4.82 2.18
N GLY A 151 -17.17 5.38 1.13
CA GLY A 151 -17.05 4.75 -0.17
C GLY A 151 -15.66 4.14 -0.45
N THR A 152 -14.67 4.41 0.40
CA THR A 152 -13.29 3.95 0.21
C THR A 152 -13.10 2.49 0.62
N THR A 153 -12.57 1.67 -0.29
CA THR A 153 -12.24 0.26 -0.06
C THR A 153 -10.73 -0.02 -0.10
N LEU A 154 -9.94 0.82 -0.76
CA LEU A 154 -8.49 0.72 -0.78
C LEU A 154 -7.88 2.12 -0.73
N VAL A 155 -6.87 2.31 0.09
CA VAL A 155 -6.06 3.53 0.13
C VAL A 155 -4.65 3.23 -0.34
N LYS A 156 -4.14 4.06 -1.24
CA LYS A 156 -2.76 4.03 -1.73
C LYS A 156 -2.04 5.30 -1.31
N GLY A 157 -0.92 5.15 -0.62
CA GLY A 157 0.00 6.25 -0.39
C GLY A 157 0.71 6.68 -1.68
N PHE A 158 1.01 7.96 -1.79
CA PHE A 158 2.01 8.48 -2.72
C PHE A 158 2.84 9.55 -2.01
N TYR A 159 4.02 9.83 -2.51
CA TYR A 159 4.99 10.72 -1.87
C TYR A 159 6.06 11.16 -2.84
N ASP A 160 6.71 12.28 -2.53
CA ASP A 160 7.90 12.72 -3.24
C ASP A 160 9.10 11.84 -2.85
N ARG A 161 9.90 11.48 -3.84
CA ARG A 161 11.12 10.65 -3.68
C ARG A 161 12.35 11.42 -4.17
N PRO A 162 12.88 12.38 -3.41
CA PRO A 162 14.07 13.08 -3.83
C PRO A 162 15.26 12.13 -3.93
N LEU A 163 15.94 12.14 -5.08
CA LEU A 163 17.16 11.38 -5.31
C LEU A 163 18.33 12.35 -5.48
N ASN A 164 19.31 12.31 -4.57
CA ASN A 164 20.52 13.18 -4.63
C ASN A 164 20.20 14.67 -4.85
N GLY A 165 19.07 15.16 -4.31
CA GLY A 165 18.67 16.56 -4.44
C GLY A 165 17.98 16.92 -5.77
N THR A 166 17.58 15.93 -6.56
CA THR A 166 16.72 16.10 -7.74
C THR A 166 15.37 15.43 -7.51
N ASP A 167 14.28 16.08 -7.90
CA ASP A 167 12.92 15.61 -7.66
C ASP A 167 12.54 14.33 -8.45
N ASP A 168 13.33 13.94 -9.46
CA ASP A 168 13.00 12.91 -10.46
C ASP A 168 13.75 11.56 -10.28
N GLY A 169 14.33 11.27 -9.13
CA GLY A 169 15.25 10.12 -9.01
C GLY A 169 14.64 8.78 -8.59
N GLY A 170 13.41 8.75 -8.09
CA GLY A 170 12.75 7.57 -7.54
C GLY A 170 11.72 6.95 -8.48
N GLY A 171 11.42 5.64 -8.31
CA GLY A 171 10.33 5.01 -9.03
C GLY A 171 10.63 4.51 -10.44
N ARG A 172 11.89 4.19 -10.76
CA ARG A 172 12.29 3.71 -12.10
C ARG A 172 11.43 2.56 -12.65
N VAL A 173 11.05 1.61 -11.82
CA VAL A 173 10.13 0.53 -12.23
C VAL A 173 8.73 1.06 -12.48
N THR A 174 8.29 2.04 -11.70
CA THR A 174 7.01 2.70 -11.92
C THR A 174 6.98 3.38 -13.29
N GLU A 175 7.94 4.25 -13.58
CA GLU A 175 7.94 5.06 -14.80
C GLU A 175 8.24 4.24 -16.07
N LEU A 176 9.19 3.29 -15.99
CA LEU A 176 9.66 2.57 -17.17
C LEU A 176 8.88 1.27 -17.46
N MET A 177 8.08 0.79 -16.51
CA MET A 177 7.34 -0.46 -16.69
C MET A 177 5.87 -0.34 -16.25
N ALA A 178 5.58 0.01 -14.98
CA ALA A 178 4.20 -0.03 -14.50
C ALA A 178 3.30 1.00 -15.21
N ARG A 179 3.77 2.24 -15.44
CA ARG A 179 3.03 3.26 -16.17
C ARG A 179 2.69 2.82 -17.60
N PRO A 180 3.64 2.43 -18.47
CA PRO A 180 3.31 1.95 -19.82
C PRO A 180 2.36 0.74 -19.82
N VAL A 181 2.51 -0.18 -18.87
CA VAL A 181 1.60 -1.33 -18.74
C VAL A 181 0.19 -0.89 -18.37
N ILE A 182 0.06 0.04 -17.43
CA ILE A 182 -1.23 0.60 -17.02
C ILE A 182 -1.89 1.33 -18.18
N ASP A 183 -1.16 2.21 -18.87
CA ASP A 183 -1.70 3.01 -19.97
C ASP A 183 -2.26 2.14 -21.11
N VAL A 184 -1.61 1.01 -21.38
CA VAL A 184 -2.01 0.09 -22.45
C VAL A 184 -3.08 -0.91 -22.02
N LEU A 185 -2.95 -1.51 -20.81
CA LEU A 185 -3.79 -2.64 -20.40
C LEU A 185 -4.90 -2.25 -19.41
N PHE A 186 -4.72 -1.17 -18.62
CA PHE A 186 -5.62 -0.75 -17.55
C PHE A 186 -5.78 0.77 -17.49
N PRO A 187 -6.25 1.42 -18.57
CA PRO A 187 -6.23 2.89 -18.68
C PRO A 187 -7.02 3.61 -17.57
N SER A 188 -8.00 2.95 -16.93
CA SER A 188 -8.70 3.50 -15.77
C SER A 188 -7.79 3.73 -14.55
N LEU A 189 -6.65 3.03 -14.48
CA LEU A 189 -5.66 3.17 -13.41
C LEU A 189 -4.59 4.23 -13.70
N ALA A 190 -4.58 4.87 -14.89
CA ALA A 190 -3.61 5.91 -15.25
C ALA A 190 -3.65 7.11 -14.29
N VAL A 191 -4.79 7.33 -13.63
CA VAL A 191 -5.01 8.39 -12.62
C VAL A 191 -4.34 8.10 -11.26
N ILE A 192 -3.85 6.87 -11.03
CA ILE A 192 -3.15 6.52 -9.80
C ILE A 192 -1.71 7.02 -9.85
N ARG A 193 -1.33 7.89 -8.90
CA ARG A 193 -0.02 8.57 -8.90
C ARG A 193 1.15 7.63 -8.68
N GLN A 194 1.05 6.69 -7.74
CA GLN A 194 2.12 5.72 -7.45
C GLN A 194 1.56 4.30 -7.31
N PRO A 195 1.29 3.61 -8.43
CA PRO A 195 0.66 2.30 -8.43
C PRO A 195 1.48 1.22 -7.70
N LEU A 196 2.80 1.38 -7.62
CA LEU A 196 3.72 0.48 -6.93
C LEU A 196 4.10 0.97 -5.53
N ALA A 197 3.41 1.96 -4.95
CA ALA A 197 3.65 2.34 -3.55
C ALA A 197 3.31 1.18 -2.62
N GLY A 198 4.18 0.92 -1.65
CA GLY A 198 4.01 -0.17 -0.70
C GLY A 198 3.07 0.17 0.44
N GLU A 199 2.89 1.46 0.70
CA GLU A 199 1.97 1.98 1.71
C GLU A 199 0.54 1.87 1.19
N THR A 200 -0.23 0.96 1.82
CA THR A 200 -1.62 0.70 1.43
C THR A 200 -2.44 0.30 2.65
N ALA A 201 -3.71 0.65 2.65
CA ALA A 201 -4.65 0.22 3.69
C ALA A 201 -6.02 -0.11 3.11
N GLY A 202 -6.77 -0.95 3.83
CA GLY A 202 -8.11 -1.32 3.44
C GLY A 202 -8.81 -2.15 4.52
N PRO A 203 -10.12 -2.37 4.38
CA PRO A 203 -10.83 -3.35 5.18
C PRO A 203 -10.28 -4.75 4.91
N ARG A 204 -10.25 -5.59 5.94
CA ARG A 204 -9.79 -6.98 5.85
C ARG A 204 -10.39 -7.73 4.67
N TRP A 205 -11.70 -7.61 4.47
CA TRP A 205 -12.42 -8.32 3.42
C TRP A 205 -11.90 -8.04 2.00
N VAL A 206 -11.28 -6.87 1.77
CA VAL A 206 -10.66 -6.55 0.47
C VAL A 206 -9.46 -7.44 0.22
N PHE A 207 -8.59 -7.59 1.22
CA PHE A 207 -7.40 -8.45 1.12
C PHE A 207 -7.76 -9.96 1.08
N GLU A 208 -8.86 -10.35 1.71
CA GLU A 208 -9.38 -11.73 1.66
C GLU A 208 -10.08 -12.06 0.34
N LYS A 209 -10.69 -11.05 -0.30
CA LYS A 209 -11.43 -11.24 -1.56
C LYS A 209 -10.52 -11.58 -2.73
N PHE A 210 -9.31 -11.04 -2.75
CA PHE A 210 -8.39 -11.17 -3.88
C PHE A 210 -7.17 -12.01 -3.50
N THR A 211 -6.70 -12.83 -4.46
CA THR A 211 -5.45 -13.57 -4.26
C THR A 211 -4.27 -12.61 -4.30
N LEU A 212 -3.58 -12.47 -3.18
CA LEU A 212 -2.37 -11.66 -3.10
C LEU A 212 -1.27 -12.30 -3.96
N ALA A 213 -0.79 -11.56 -4.93
CA ALA A 213 0.32 -12.02 -5.78
C ALA A 213 1.62 -12.08 -4.98
N ASP A 214 2.52 -12.98 -5.36
CA ASP A 214 3.81 -13.12 -4.71
C ASP A 214 4.74 -11.91 -4.94
N GLY A 215 5.69 -11.71 -4.04
CA GLY A 215 6.73 -10.71 -4.20
C GLY A 215 6.22 -9.27 -4.30
N TYR A 216 6.89 -8.49 -5.13
CA TYR A 216 6.55 -7.08 -5.40
C TYR A 216 5.41 -6.89 -6.41
N ALA A 217 4.90 -7.96 -6.97
CA ALA A 217 3.75 -7.89 -7.87
C ALA A 217 2.45 -7.57 -7.12
N VAL A 218 2.42 -7.77 -5.80
CA VAL A 218 1.22 -7.62 -4.96
C VAL A 218 0.59 -6.23 -5.07
N GLU A 219 1.40 -5.16 -5.14
CA GLU A 219 0.89 -3.80 -5.19
C GLU A 219 0.05 -3.54 -6.44
N LEU A 220 0.60 -3.85 -7.62
CA LEU A 220 -0.11 -3.63 -8.88
C LEU A 220 -1.24 -4.64 -9.06
N ALA A 221 -1.02 -5.90 -8.68
CA ALA A 221 -2.04 -6.94 -8.79
C ALA A 221 -3.30 -6.61 -7.98
N LEU A 222 -3.14 -6.23 -6.71
CA LEU A 222 -4.25 -5.84 -5.85
C LEU A 222 -4.96 -4.59 -6.39
N LEU A 223 -4.21 -3.61 -6.87
CA LEU A 223 -4.76 -2.39 -7.44
C LEU A 223 -5.63 -2.70 -8.67
N ILE A 224 -5.16 -3.57 -9.58
CA ILE A 224 -5.92 -4.02 -10.76
C ILE A 224 -7.17 -4.77 -10.32
N ASP A 225 -7.05 -5.70 -9.37
CA ASP A 225 -8.17 -6.52 -8.90
C ASP A 225 -9.26 -5.65 -8.25
N VAL A 226 -8.89 -4.69 -7.38
CA VAL A 226 -9.84 -3.75 -6.76
C VAL A 226 -10.51 -2.87 -7.81
N ALA A 227 -9.75 -2.23 -8.69
CA ALA A 227 -10.32 -1.37 -9.72
C ALA A 227 -11.26 -2.12 -10.67
N SER A 228 -10.92 -3.36 -11.04
CA SER A 228 -11.71 -4.16 -11.98
C SER A 228 -13.01 -4.71 -11.37
N HIS A 229 -13.04 -4.97 -10.06
CA HIS A 229 -14.18 -5.63 -9.42
C HIS A 229 -15.02 -4.71 -8.52
N LEU A 230 -14.42 -3.65 -7.99
CA LEU A 230 -15.07 -2.72 -7.08
C LEU A 230 -15.20 -1.31 -7.65
N GLY A 231 -14.44 -0.99 -8.70
CA GLY A 231 -14.39 0.32 -9.33
C GLY A 231 -13.20 1.16 -8.85
N VAL A 232 -12.62 1.94 -9.77
CA VAL A 232 -11.48 2.83 -9.46
C VAL A 232 -11.86 3.95 -8.48
N GLU A 233 -13.13 4.35 -8.47
CA GLU A 233 -13.70 5.36 -7.56
C GLU A 233 -13.74 4.91 -6.09
N THR A 234 -13.60 3.61 -5.82
CA THR A 234 -13.50 3.09 -4.45
C THR A 234 -12.08 3.14 -3.90
N ILE A 235 -11.12 3.51 -4.73
CA ILE A 235 -9.72 3.70 -4.35
C ILE A 235 -9.52 5.16 -3.94
N ALA A 236 -8.87 5.40 -2.81
CA ALA A 236 -8.40 6.71 -2.43
C ALA A 236 -6.86 6.77 -2.54
N GLN A 237 -6.35 7.96 -2.80
CA GLN A 237 -4.92 8.25 -2.80
C GLN A 237 -4.60 9.26 -1.70
N VAL A 238 -3.49 9.11 -1.01
CA VAL A 238 -3.07 10.04 0.04
C VAL A 238 -1.63 10.48 -0.20
N ASP A 239 -1.44 11.80 -0.26
CA ASP A 239 -0.11 12.40 -0.23
C ASP A 239 0.48 12.20 1.19
N LEU A 240 1.57 11.45 1.28
CA LEU A 240 2.29 11.18 2.52
C LEU A 240 3.54 12.07 2.68
N GLY A 241 3.66 13.11 1.85
CA GLY A 241 4.76 14.05 1.84
C GLY A 241 6.04 13.48 1.22
N VAL A 242 7.15 13.58 1.92
CA VAL A 242 8.46 13.12 1.41
C VAL A 242 8.80 11.75 1.99
N ARG A 243 9.23 10.81 1.14
CA ARG A 243 9.77 9.52 1.56
C ARG A 243 11.23 9.38 1.19
N VAL A 244 12.05 9.12 2.19
CA VAL A 244 13.47 8.79 2.03
C VAL A 244 13.67 7.29 2.30
N HIS A 245 14.20 6.58 1.30
CA HIS A 245 14.45 5.14 1.38
C HIS A 245 15.77 4.76 0.70
N ARG A 246 16.24 3.53 0.94
CA ARG A 246 17.45 3.01 0.30
C ARG A 246 17.21 2.69 -1.17
N ASN A 247 18.05 3.22 -2.06
CA ASN A 247 18.01 2.87 -3.48
C ASN A 247 18.58 1.48 -3.75
N ARG A 248 17.90 0.72 -4.60
CA ARG A 248 18.34 -0.58 -5.08
C ARG A 248 19.06 -0.47 -6.43
N PRO A 249 20.10 -1.26 -6.69
CA PRO A 249 20.75 -1.29 -7.99
C PRO A 249 19.81 -1.84 -9.07
N LEU A 250 20.06 -1.49 -10.33
CA LEU A 250 19.21 -1.89 -11.47
C LEU A 250 19.12 -3.42 -11.63
N SER A 251 20.15 -4.16 -11.25
CA SER A 251 20.15 -5.62 -11.27
C SER A 251 19.09 -6.26 -10.37
N GLU A 252 18.73 -5.60 -9.27
CA GLU A 252 17.68 -6.06 -8.36
C GLU A 252 16.27 -5.65 -8.83
N LEU A 253 16.15 -4.62 -9.64
CA LEU A 253 14.88 -4.12 -10.15
C LEU A 253 14.33 -4.98 -11.30
N ARG A 254 15.20 -5.63 -12.09
CA ARG A 254 14.78 -6.43 -13.24
C ARG A 254 13.87 -7.61 -12.85
N PRO A 255 14.21 -8.45 -11.87
CA PRO A 255 13.31 -9.52 -11.42
C PRO A 255 11.96 -8.97 -10.97
N GLN A 256 11.96 -7.90 -10.16
CA GLN A 256 10.73 -7.26 -9.70
C GLN A 256 9.84 -6.77 -10.86
N ALA A 257 10.44 -6.09 -11.84
CA ALA A 257 9.72 -5.64 -13.03
C ALA A 257 9.12 -6.81 -13.83
N THR A 258 9.83 -7.94 -13.91
CA THR A 258 9.33 -9.15 -14.57
C THR A 258 8.11 -9.73 -13.85
N ASP A 259 8.17 -9.84 -12.52
CA ASP A 259 7.06 -10.37 -11.71
C ASP A 259 5.82 -9.47 -11.81
N ILE A 260 6.02 -8.16 -11.74
CA ILE A 260 4.93 -7.17 -11.88
C ILE A 260 4.29 -7.25 -13.28
N LEU A 261 5.11 -7.34 -14.33
CA LEU A 261 4.61 -7.49 -15.70
C LEU A 261 3.80 -8.79 -15.86
N ALA A 262 4.31 -9.92 -15.35
CA ALA A 262 3.63 -11.19 -15.40
C ALA A 262 2.27 -11.15 -14.69
N ALA A 263 2.21 -10.53 -13.50
CA ALA A 263 0.96 -10.38 -12.75
C ALA A 263 -0.06 -9.49 -13.46
N ALA A 264 0.41 -8.41 -14.12
CA ALA A 264 -0.45 -7.54 -14.92
C ALA A 264 -0.99 -8.26 -16.16
N LEU A 265 -0.15 -8.99 -16.89
CA LEU A 265 -0.58 -9.78 -18.06
C LEU A 265 -1.61 -10.84 -17.68
N ALA A 266 -1.43 -11.56 -16.55
CA ALA A 266 -2.38 -12.54 -16.06
C ALA A 266 -3.78 -11.95 -15.72
N ARG A 267 -3.87 -10.63 -15.52
CA ARG A 267 -5.10 -9.86 -15.23
C ARG A 267 -5.61 -9.08 -16.44
N SER A 268 -4.85 -9.08 -17.51
CA SER A 268 -5.18 -8.32 -18.72
C SER A 268 -6.47 -8.83 -19.37
N PRO A 269 -7.33 -7.93 -19.85
CA PRO A 269 -8.53 -8.31 -20.61
C PRO A 269 -8.19 -8.92 -21.99
N PHE A 270 -6.94 -8.83 -22.45
CA PHE A 270 -6.48 -9.35 -23.74
C PHE A 270 -5.90 -10.76 -23.66
N VAL A 271 -5.72 -11.33 -22.49
CA VAL A 271 -5.28 -12.71 -22.31
C VAL A 271 -6.50 -13.61 -22.20
N ASP A 272 -6.76 -14.38 -23.24
CA ASP A 272 -7.83 -15.37 -23.26
C ASP A 272 -7.57 -16.41 -22.15
N ARG A 273 -8.48 -16.48 -21.18
CA ARG A 273 -8.45 -17.50 -20.13
C ARG A 273 -9.09 -18.76 -20.70
N GLY A 274 -8.32 -19.45 -21.57
CA GLY A 274 -8.74 -20.74 -22.13
C GLY A 274 -9.11 -21.78 -21.08
#